data_33c6dad49a66cbec5a8e6aace5712329
#
_entry.id   33c6dad49a66cbec5a8e6aace5712329
#
_cell.length_a   1.000
_cell.length_b   1.000
_cell.length_c   1.000
_cell.angle_alpha   90.00
_cell.angle_beta   90.00
_cell.angle_gamma   90.00
#
_symmetry.space_group_name_H-M   'P 1'
#
loop_
_entity.id
_entity.type
_entity.pdbx_description
1 polymer ?
#
loop_
_entity_poly.entity_id
_entity_poly.type
_entity_poly.pdbx_seq_one_letter_code
_entity_poly.pdbx_strand_id
1 'polypeptide(L)'
;MLKNVKCARCVKCGKEYEAVPNLTNCECGGILDIIYDYDYIKKNLTKETLRSRPNTMWRYRELLPVEETTPDTPLRVGWSPLYEEPRLASQLGLKKLWVKDDGQNPTASLKDRASAMAVAKAGEAGAKIIACSSTGNAASSLAGNAAAAGIKTFI
;
A
#
# COMPACT_ATOMS: atom_id res chain seq x y z
N MET A 1 -1.49 6.32 -17.24
CA MET A 1 -2.14 4.97 -17.25
C MET A 1 -1.21 3.97 -16.58
N LEU A 2 -1.71 3.19 -15.63
CA LEU A 2 -0.93 2.21 -14.86
C LEU A 2 -0.58 1.00 -15.71
N LYS A 3 0.70 0.78 -16.03
CA LYS A 3 1.14 -0.34 -16.90
C LYS A 3 0.96 -1.72 -16.24
N ASN A 4 0.94 -1.76 -14.93
CA ASN A 4 0.83 -2.96 -14.10
C ASN A 4 -0.60 -3.31 -13.70
N VAL A 5 -1.60 -2.53 -14.13
CA VAL A 5 -3.01 -2.70 -13.79
C VAL A 5 -3.83 -2.91 -15.06
N LYS A 6 -4.67 -3.95 -15.07
CA LYS A 6 -5.61 -4.23 -16.16
C LYS A 6 -6.88 -3.40 -16.05
N CYS A 7 -7.50 -3.44 -14.88
CA CYS A 7 -8.76 -2.73 -14.61
C CYS A 7 -9.02 -2.61 -13.11
N ALA A 8 -10.07 -1.85 -12.75
CA ALA A 8 -10.72 -1.92 -11.46
C ALA A 8 -12.01 -2.74 -11.61
N ARG A 9 -12.19 -3.80 -10.83
CA ARG A 9 -13.33 -4.73 -10.96
C ARG A 9 -14.19 -4.73 -9.71
N CYS A 10 -15.49 -4.63 -9.87
CA CYS A 10 -16.43 -4.70 -8.77
C CYS A 10 -16.46 -6.11 -8.17
N VAL A 11 -16.25 -6.22 -6.86
CA VAL A 11 -16.31 -7.51 -6.14
C VAL A 11 -17.72 -8.08 -6.04
N LYS A 12 -18.77 -7.24 -6.23
CA LYS A 12 -20.17 -7.65 -6.10
C LYS A 12 -20.78 -8.10 -7.43
N CYS A 13 -20.58 -7.35 -8.52
CA CYS A 13 -21.25 -7.61 -9.80
C CYS A 13 -20.28 -7.95 -10.94
N GLY A 14 -18.98 -7.88 -10.73
CA GLY A 14 -17.97 -8.19 -11.74
C GLY A 14 -17.75 -7.10 -12.79
N LYS A 15 -18.50 -5.97 -12.77
CA LYS A 15 -18.33 -4.88 -13.74
C LYS A 15 -16.91 -4.31 -13.65
N GLU A 16 -16.29 -4.10 -14.81
CA GLU A 16 -14.94 -3.57 -14.94
C GLU A 16 -14.95 -2.09 -15.33
N TYR A 17 -13.95 -1.38 -14.83
CA TYR A 17 -13.74 0.05 -15.05
C TYR A 17 -12.25 0.31 -15.30
N GLU A 18 -11.95 1.41 -15.97
CA GLU A 18 -10.59 1.94 -15.96
C GLU A 18 -10.19 2.31 -14.53
N ALA A 19 -8.96 1.95 -14.12
CA ALA A 19 -8.45 2.26 -12.78
C ALA A 19 -7.98 3.73 -12.73
N VAL A 20 -8.94 4.64 -12.54
CA VAL A 20 -8.69 6.08 -12.44
C VAL A 20 -8.74 6.57 -10.99
N PRO A 21 -8.04 7.67 -10.64
CA PRO A 21 -8.18 8.29 -9.32
C PRO A 21 -9.65 8.64 -9.03
N ASN A 22 -10.02 8.56 -7.75
CA ASN A 22 -11.35 8.90 -7.23
C ASN A 22 -12.50 7.95 -7.60
N LEU A 23 -12.28 6.93 -8.41
CA LEU A 23 -13.26 5.87 -8.63
C LEU A 23 -13.06 4.76 -7.59
N THR A 24 -13.87 4.74 -6.54
CA THR A 24 -13.75 3.78 -5.42
C THR A 24 -14.89 2.77 -5.36
N ASN A 25 -16.05 3.11 -5.92
CA ASN A 25 -17.26 2.30 -5.83
C ASN A 25 -17.88 2.07 -7.20
N CYS A 26 -18.49 0.91 -7.35
CA CYS A 26 -19.32 0.57 -8.50
C CYS A 26 -20.71 1.21 -8.39
N GLU A 27 -21.37 1.43 -9.51
CA GLU A 27 -22.79 1.87 -9.57
C GLU A 27 -23.73 0.97 -8.77
N CYS A 28 -23.42 -0.31 -8.60
CA CYS A 28 -24.19 -1.23 -7.76
C CYS A 28 -23.90 -1.12 -6.25
N GLY A 29 -23.07 -0.16 -5.83
CA GLY A 29 -22.63 0.04 -4.45
C GLY A 29 -21.55 -0.95 -3.98
N GLY A 30 -21.02 -1.80 -4.85
CA GLY A 30 -19.90 -2.69 -4.54
C GLY A 30 -18.56 -1.94 -4.56
N ILE A 31 -17.59 -2.37 -3.76
CA ILE A 31 -16.21 -1.84 -3.80
C ILE A 31 -15.48 -2.36 -5.05
N LEU A 32 -14.48 -1.61 -5.49
CA LEU A 32 -13.65 -1.95 -6.64
C LEU A 32 -12.33 -2.54 -6.17
N ASP A 33 -11.95 -3.68 -6.74
CA ASP A 33 -10.65 -4.31 -6.55
C ASP A 33 -9.75 -4.03 -7.75
N ILE A 34 -8.46 -3.85 -7.50
CA ILE A 34 -7.48 -3.61 -8.56
C ILE A 34 -7.01 -4.94 -9.15
N ILE A 35 -7.22 -5.12 -10.43
CA ILE A 35 -6.81 -6.31 -11.17
C ILE A 35 -5.48 -6.04 -11.85
N TYR A 36 -4.44 -6.69 -11.38
CA TYR A 36 -3.08 -6.52 -11.87
C TYR A 36 -2.78 -7.31 -13.15
N ASP A 37 -1.88 -6.78 -13.96
CA ASP A 37 -1.25 -7.51 -15.05
C ASP A 37 -0.02 -8.28 -14.54
N TYR A 38 -0.24 -9.52 -14.11
CA TYR A 38 0.84 -10.36 -13.60
C TYR A 38 1.88 -10.75 -14.65
N ASP A 39 1.54 -10.75 -15.94
CA ASP A 39 2.52 -11.03 -16.99
C ASP A 39 3.46 -9.85 -17.18
N TYR A 40 2.94 -8.62 -17.11
CA TYR A 40 3.77 -7.43 -17.04
C TYR A 40 4.65 -7.44 -15.79
N ILE A 41 4.08 -7.73 -14.62
CA ILE A 41 4.80 -7.74 -13.34
C ILE A 41 5.94 -8.77 -13.35
N LYS A 42 5.71 -9.99 -13.81
CA LYS A 42 6.73 -11.05 -13.91
C LYS A 42 7.92 -10.66 -14.78
N LYS A 43 7.69 -9.86 -15.83
CA LYS A 43 8.75 -9.38 -16.71
C LYS A 43 9.60 -8.27 -16.09
N ASN A 44 9.01 -7.45 -15.22
CA ASN A 44 9.64 -6.21 -14.72
C ASN A 44 10.12 -6.31 -13.26
N LEU A 45 9.51 -7.16 -12.44
CA LEU A 45 9.90 -7.38 -11.05
C LEU A 45 10.79 -8.62 -10.94
N THR A 46 12.10 -8.42 -11.03
CA THR A 46 13.11 -9.49 -10.91
C THR A 46 13.80 -9.44 -9.55
N LYS A 47 14.57 -10.51 -9.22
CA LYS A 47 15.39 -10.52 -8.00
C LYS A 47 16.46 -9.41 -8.03
N GLU A 48 17.01 -9.12 -9.19
CA GLU A 48 18.00 -8.06 -9.43
C GLU A 48 17.38 -6.69 -9.18
N THR A 49 16.19 -6.44 -9.72
CA THR A 49 15.42 -5.21 -9.47
C THR A 49 15.18 -5.00 -7.97
N LEU A 50 14.77 -6.07 -7.26
CA LEU A 50 14.54 -5.99 -5.82
C LEU A 50 15.82 -5.71 -5.03
N ARG A 51 16.97 -6.30 -5.43
CA ARG A 51 18.25 -6.07 -4.74
C ARG A 51 18.79 -4.65 -4.89
N SER A 52 18.52 -3.99 -6.02
CA SER A 52 19.01 -2.63 -6.31
C SER A 52 18.18 -1.53 -5.62
N ARG A 53 16.99 -1.83 -5.12
CA ARG A 53 16.06 -0.85 -4.57
C ARG A 53 16.21 -0.67 -3.06
N PRO A 54 15.88 0.54 -2.53
CA PRO A 54 15.84 0.79 -1.08
C PRO A 54 14.94 -0.19 -0.33
N ASN A 55 15.27 -0.42 0.93
CA ASN A 55 14.52 -1.30 1.83
C ASN A 55 13.27 -0.60 2.38
N THR A 56 12.27 -0.38 1.54
CA THR A 56 10.95 0.19 1.85
C THR A 56 9.86 -0.60 1.14
N MET A 57 8.59 -0.28 1.38
CA MET A 57 7.49 -0.89 0.62
C MET A 57 7.56 -0.57 -0.88
N TRP A 58 8.14 0.57 -1.26
CA TRP A 58 8.24 1.05 -2.64
C TRP A 58 9.14 0.19 -3.53
N ARG A 59 9.96 -0.68 -2.95
CA ARG A 59 10.74 -1.66 -3.71
C ARG A 59 9.88 -2.60 -4.56
N TYR A 60 8.59 -2.73 -4.22
CA TYR A 60 7.60 -3.58 -4.89
C TYR A 60 6.65 -2.77 -5.77
N ARG A 61 7.12 -1.67 -6.39
CA ARG A 61 6.27 -0.74 -7.17
C ARG A 61 5.38 -1.44 -8.19
N GLU A 62 5.87 -2.49 -8.85
CA GLU A 62 5.11 -3.25 -9.84
C GLU A 62 3.89 -3.97 -9.24
N LEU A 63 3.86 -4.15 -7.93
CA LEU A 63 2.72 -4.70 -7.17
C LEU A 63 1.85 -3.62 -6.51
N LEU A 64 2.13 -2.35 -6.79
CA LEU A 64 1.41 -1.21 -6.23
C LEU A 64 0.69 -0.45 -7.36
N PRO A 65 -0.54 0.05 -7.15
CA PRO A 65 -1.30 0.74 -8.19
C PRO A 65 -0.89 2.22 -8.28
N VAL A 66 0.39 2.47 -8.52
CA VAL A 66 0.98 3.82 -8.65
C VAL A 66 1.63 4.00 -10.02
N GLU A 67 1.65 5.21 -10.52
CA GLU A 67 2.34 5.54 -11.77
C GLU A 67 3.86 5.43 -11.60
N GLU A 68 4.57 5.16 -12.70
CA GLU A 68 6.04 5.05 -12.67
C GLU A 68 6.72 6.34 -12.19
N THR A 69 6.10 7.48 -12.47
CA THR A 69 6.60 8.82 -12.13
C THR A 69 6.24 9.26 -10.72
N THR A 70 5.34 8.54 -10.02
CA THR A 70 4.95 8.89 -8.66
C THR A 70 6.14 8.78 -7.72
N PRO A 71 6.52 9.83 -6.99
CA PRO A 71 7.62 9.74 -6.04
C PRO A 71 7.25 8.83 -4.86
N ASP A 72 8.25 8.21 -4.27
CA ASP A 72 8.10 7.53 -2.99
C ASP A 72 7.69 8.54 -1.91
N THR A 73 6.81 8.15 -1.00
CA THR A 73 6.47 9.02 0.15
C THR A 73 7.68 9.19 1.07
N PRO A 74 7.82 10.36 1.74
CA PRO A 74 9.04 10.69 2.49
C PRO A 74 9.32 9.77 3.67
N LEU A 75 8.30 9.21 4.31
CA LEU A 75 8.47 8.29 5.43
C LEU A 75 8.91 6.90 4.95
N ARG A 76 9.89 6.33 5.65
CA ARG A 76 10.38 4.97 5.36
C ARG A 76 9.39 3.92 5.85
N VAL A 77 8.37 3.63 5.06
CA VAL A 77 7.34 2.62 5.38
C VAL A 77 7.75 1.24 4.85
N GLY A 78 7.46 0.22 5.63
CA GLY A 78 7.76 -1.17 5.29
C GLY A 78 9.19 -1.58 5.62
N TRP A 79 9.59 -2.77 5.15
CA TRP A 79 10.85 -3.41 5.56
C TRP A 79 10.99 -3.53 7.08
N SER A 80 9.87 -3.70 7.76
CA SER A 80 9.82 -3.90 9.19
C SER A 80 10.51 -5.21 9.60
N PRO A 81 11.05 -5.34 10.82
CA PRO A 81 11.73 -6.52 11.29
C PRO A 81 10.89 -7.79 11.16
N LEU A 82 11.57 -8.90 10.96
CA LEU A 82 10.99 -10.24 10.94
C LEU A 82 11.75 -11.10 11.95
N TYR A 83 11.10 -11.46 13.06
CA TYR A 83 11.68 -12.23 14.15
C TYR A 83 11.28 -13.70 14.05
N GLU A 84 12.24 -14.61 14.21
CA GLU A 84 11.93 -16.03 14.37
C GLU A 84 11.53 -16.28 15.83
N GLU A 85 10.38 -16.95 16.04
CA GLU A 85 9.79 -17.23 17.36
C GLU A 85 9.70 -18.74 17.64
N PRO A 86 10.83 -19.38 17.98
CA PRO A 86 10.88 -20.83 18.14
C PRO A 86 10.06 -21.32 19.34
N ARG A 87 9.98 -20.53 20.42
CA ARG A 87 9.19 -20.88 21.60
C ARG A 87 7.69 -20.95 21.27
N LEU A 88 7.16 -19.95 20.61
CA LEU A 88 5.76 -19.92 20.21
C LEU A 88 5.47 -20.97 19.13
N ALA A 89 6.39 -21.18 18.21
CA ALA A 89 6.29 -22.25 17.21
C ALA A 89 6.12 -23.63 17.90
N SER A 90 6.96 -23.94 18.89
CA SER A 90 6.89 -25.19 19.64
C SER A 90 5.55 -25.36 20.38
N GLN A 91 5.06 -24.31 21.04
CA GLN A 91 3.77 -24.34 21.73
C GLN A 91 2.58 -24.60 20.79
N LEU A 92 2.67 -24.12 19.56
CA LEU A 92 1.63 -24.30 18.53
C LEU A 92 1.84 -25.55 17.65
N GLY A 93 2.85 -26.36 17.91
CA GLY A 93 3.18 -27.55 17.12
C GLY A 93 3.66 -27.22 15.68
N LEU A 94 4.18 -26.01 15.45
CA LEU A 94 4.70 -25.56 14.16
C LEU A 94 6.20 -25.81 14.06
N LYS A 95 6.68 -26.14 12.85
CA LYS A 95 8.13 -26.29 12.62
C LYS A 95 8.87 -24.95 12.70
N LYS A 96 8.26 -23.88 12.23
CA LYS A 96 8.82 -22.51 12.24
C LYS A 96 7.69 -21.50 12.33
N LEU A 97 7.95 -20.39 13.01
CA LEU A 97 7.07 -19.23 13.09
C LEU A 97 7.90 -17.96 13.03
N TRP A 98 7.44 -16.98 12.28
CA TRP A 98 8.02 -15.65 12.23
C TRP A 98 6.97 -14.60 12.55
N VAL A 99 7.37 -13.58 13.30
CA VAL A 99 6.55 -12.41 13.62
C VAL A 99 7.07 -11.23 12.80
N LYS A 100 6.20 -10.69 11.95
CA LYS A 100 6.46 -9.44 11.22
C LYS A 100 6.05 -8.26 12.09
N ASP A 101 7.01 -7.49 12.58
CA ASP A 101 6.75 -6.39 13.52
C ASP A 101 6.46 -5.08 12.78
N ASP A 102 5.22 -4.90 12.34
CA ASP A 102 4.77 -3.66 11.72
C ASP A 102 4.54 -2.51 12.71
N GLY A 103 4.71 -2.73 14.02
CA GLY A 103 4.85 -1.68 15.02
C GLY A 103 6.11 -0.82 14.86
N GLN A 104 7.09 -1.27 14.06
CA GLN A 104 8.31 -0.52 13.73
C GLN A 104 8.13 0.40 12.50
N ASN A 105 6.94 0.53 11.94
CA ASN A 105 6.67 1.55 10.94
C ASN A 105 6.68 2.96 11.57
N PRO A 106 6.83 4.04 10.77
CA PRO A 106 7.03 5.42 11.27
C PRO A 106 5.99 5.93 12.28
N THR A 107 4.72 5.51 12.17
CA THR A 107 3.67 5.87 13.13
C THR A 107 3.27 4.70 14.05
N ALA A 108 4.20 3.76 14.26
CA ALA A 108 4.03 2.57 15.10
C ALA A 108 2.83 1.68 14.70
N SER A 109 2.50 1.61 13.41
CA SER A 109 1.33 0.87 12.95
C SER A 109 1.50 0.28 11.54
N LEU A 110 0.86 -0.88 11.31
CA LEU A 110 0.69 -1.46 9.97
C LEU A 110 -0.08 -0.53 9.01
N LYS A 111 -0.84 0.43 9.54
CA LYS A 111 -1.62 1.41 8.74
C LYS A 111 -0.74 2.32 7.90
N ASP A 112 0.53 2.49 8.22
CA ASP A 112 1.47 3.25 7.40
C ASP A 112 1.55 2.77 5.96
N ARG A 113 1.42 1.47 5.72
CA ARG A 113 1.43 0.91 4.36
C ARG A 113 0.26 1.43 3.52
N ALA A 114 -0.95 1.42 4.09
CA ALA A 114 -2.14 1.94 3.41
C ALA A 114 -2.10 3.46 3.29
N SER A 115 -1.64 4.15 4.34
CA SER A 115 -1.56 5.61 4.37
C SER A 115 -0.53 6.14 3.37
N ALA A 116 0.63 5.50 3.24
CA ALA A 116 1.62 5.85 2.21
C ALA A 116 1.03 5.74 0.80
N MET A 117 0.27 4.66 0.53
CA MET A 117 -0.45 4.50 -0.75
C MET A 117 -1.50 5.59 -0.96
N ALA A 118 -2.32 5.88 0.06
CA ALA A 118 -3.35 6.91 -0.04
C ALA A 118 -2.74 8.30 -0.32
N VAL A 119 -1.64 8.63 0.35
CA VAL A 119 -0.89 9.88 0.14
C VAL A 119 -0.28 9.95 -1.28
N ALA A 120 0.32 8.86 -1.76
CA ALA A 120 0.84 8.79 -3.12
C ALA A 120 -0.27 9.00 -4.17
N LYS A 121 -1.40 8.31 -4.01
CA LYS A 121 -2.57 8.49 -4.90
C LYS A 121 -3.19 9.87 -4.81
N ALA A 122 -3.23 10.48 -3.62
CA ALA A 122 -3.66 11.87 -3.45
C ALA A 122 -2.74 12.84 -4.21
N GLY A 123 -1.44 12.59 -4.18
CA GLY A 123 -0.45 13.33 -4.97
C GLY A 123 -0.68 13.21 -6.48
N GLU A 124 -0.90 12.00 -6.99
CA GLU A 124 -1.25 11.74 -8.40
C GLU A 124 -2.53 12.48 -8.83
N ALA A 125 -3.52 12.54 -7.94
CA ALA A 125 -4.77 13.26 -8.18
C ALA A 125 -4.65 14.79 -7.99
N GLY A 126 -3.49 15.32 -7.60
CA GLY A 126 -3.28 16.75 -7.32
C GLY A 126 -4.02 17.24 -6.09
N ALA A 127 -4.42 16.34 -5.18
CA ALA A 127 -5.16 16.69 -3.98
C ALA A 127 -4.33 17.59 -3.04
N LYS A 128 -4.96 18.62 -2.51
CA LYS A 128 -4.36 19.54 -1.52
C LYS A 128 -4.72 19.17 -0.09
N ILE A 129 -5.75 18.38 0.06
CA ILE A 129 -6.31 17.96 1.35
C ILE A 129 -6.69 16.49 1.25
N ILE A 130 -6.42 15.74 2.31
CA ILE A 130 -6.86 14.35 2.48
C ILE A 130 -7.61 14.24 3.81
N ALA A 131 -8.67 13.44 3.86
CA ALA A 131 -9.49 13.27 5.05
C ALA A 131 -9.62 11.79 5.44
N CYS A 132 -9.77 11.54 6.73
CA CYS A 132 -10.00 10.22 7.28
C CYS A 132 -10.95 10.29 8.48
N SER A 133 -12.03 9.51 8.46
CA SER A 133 -12.90 9.32 9.61
C SER A 133 -12.40 8.16 10.48
N SER A 134 -11.51 8.46 11.40
CA SER A 134 -10.93 7.48 12.32
C SER A 134 -10.38 8.17 13.58
N THR A 135 -10.46 7.52 14.73
CA THR A 135 -9.87 7.98 16.00
C THR A 135 -8.64 7.18 16.43
N GLY A 136 -8.15 6.27 15.57
CA GLY A 136 -7.07 5.35 15.89
C GLY A 136 -5.92 5.40 14.89
N ASN A 137 -5.27 4.25 14.73
CA ASN A 137 -4.05 4.14 13.92
C ASN A 137 -4.20 4.57 12.45
N ALA A 138 -5.39 4.47 11.85
CA ALA A 138 -5.60 4.97 10.50
C ALA A 138 -5.51 6.50 10.44
N ALA A 139 -6.03 7.19 11.45
CA ALA A 139 -5.95 8.65 11.57
C ALA A 139 -4.50 9.12 11.80
N SER A 140 -3.84 8.60 12.84
CA SER A 140 -2.44 8.98 13.15
C SER A 140 -1.48 8.67 12.01
N SER A 141 -1.65 7.52 11.37
CA SER A 141 -0.84 7.13 10.22
C SER A 141 -1.07 8.04 9.02
N LEU A 142 -2.33 8.33 8.66
CA LEU A 142 -2.61 9.23 7.55
C LEU A 142 -2.07 10.63 7.81
N ALA A 143 -2.29 11.16 9.02
CA ALA A 143 -1.79 12.47 9.42
C ALA A 143 -0.26 12.56 9.30
N GLY A 144 0.47 11.56 9.82
CA GLY A 144 1.94 11.51 9.75
C GLY A 144 2.47 11.42 8.32
N ASN A 145 1.91 10.52 7.51
CA ASN A 145 2.33 10.35 6.12
C ASN A 145 1.99 11.58 5.26
N ALA A 146 0.80 12.17 5.43
CA ALA A 146 0.39 13.37 4.69
C ALA A 146 1.20 14.60 5.09
N ALA A 147 1.47 14.80 6.40
CA ALA A 147 2.31 15.90 6.89
C ALA A 147 3.72 15.83 6.29
N ALA A 148 4.33 14.64 6.27
CA ALA A 148 5.64 14.44 5.65
C ALA A 148 5.64 14.76 4.14
N ALA A 149 4.52 14.53 3.46
CA ALA A 149 4.34 14.83 2.03
C ALA A 149 3.84 16.28 1.75
N GLY A 150 3.65 17.11 2.79
CA GLY A 150 3.16 18.48 2.65
C GLY A 150 1.67 18.59 2.28
N ILE A 151 0.88 17.55 2.50
CA ILE A 151 -0.58 17.52 2.23
C ILE A 151 -1.34 17.79 3.52
N LYS A 152 -2.29 18.72 3.48
CA LYS A 152 -3.17 19.00 4.62
C LYS A 152 -4.08 17.82 4.94
N THR A 153 -4.29 17.53 6.22
CA THR A 153 -5.12 16.39 6.66
C THR A 153 -6.23 16.88 7.59
N PHE A 154 -7.45 16.34 7.38
CA PHE A 154 -8.55 16.40 8.34
C PHE A 154 -8.81 15.00 8.91
N ILE A 155 -8.97 14.94 10.22
CA ILE A 155 -9.30 13.70 10.96
C ILE A 155 -10.65 13.89 11.63
#